data_63d0177005d0b2ccd187ecb5f8ce50b1
#
_entry.id   63d0177005d0b2ccd187ecb5f8ce50b1
#
_cell.length_a   1.000
_cell.length_b   1.000
_cell.length_c   1.000
_cell.angle_alpha   90.00
_cell.angle_beta   90.00
_cell.angle_gamma   90.00
#
_symmetry.space_group_name_H-M   'P 1'
#
loop_
_entity.id
_entity.type
_entity.pdbx_description
1 polymer ?
#
loop_
_entity_poly.entity_id
_entity_poly.type
_entity_poly.pdbx_seq_one_letter_code
_entity_poly.pdbx_strand_id
1 'polypeptide(L)'
;MRSGTTVSREHVFDRCGNCEIHGFALPVTQTGNARATIEVMATPQVLILQHVPWERPGRILSNLEDIGLETVTMNIVDKKKPDLPDFGELAGVVIMGGPMGALDYDKYPGLKAEAKLARAAVASGKPILGVCLGHQIIATALGAQLRKGD
;
A
#
# COMPACT_ATOMS: atom_id res chain seq x y z
N MET A 1 -36.78 33.71 -6.93
CA MET A 1 -35.69 33.91 -7.90
C MET A 1 -34.54 33.03 -7.53
N ARG A 2 -34.30 31.94 -8.29
CA ARG A 2 -33.20 30.96 -8.07
C ARG A 2 -32.13 31.30 -9.09
N SER A 3 -30.96 31.77 -8.64
CA SER A 3 -29.80 31.99 -9.49
C SER A 3 -29.05 30.65 -9.61
N GLY A 4 -29.09 30.07 -10.80
CA GLY A 4 -28.31 28.88 -11.14
C GLY A 4 -26.85 29.24 -11.38
N THR A 5 -25.96 28.55 -10.70
CA THR A 5 -24.52 28.64 -10.93
C THR A 5 -24.15 27.61 -11.99
N THR A 6 -23.76 28.08 -13.17
CA THR A 6 -23.26 27.25 -14.26
C THR A 6 -21.83 26.82 -13.95
N VAL A 7 -21.58 25.53 -13.81
CA VAL A 7 -20.23 24.96 -13.65
C VAL A 7 -19.69 24.66 -15.06
N SER A 8 -18.64 25.37 -15.45
CA SER A 8 -17.90 25.08 -16.68
C SER A 8 -17.05 23.83 -16.50
N ARG A 9 -17.23 22.82 -17.35
CA ARG A 9 -16.36 21.64 -17.43
C ARG A 9 -15.16 22.01 -18.31
N GLU A 10 -14.00 22.06 -17.73
CA GLU A 10 -12.75 22.07 -18.48
C GLU A 10 -12.32 20.63 -18.75
N HIS A 11 -12.21 20.26 -20.03
CA HIS A 11 -11.65 19.00 -20.47
C HIS A 11 -10.15 19.18 -20.67
N VAL A 12 -9.33 18.48 -19.90
CA VAL A 12 -7.90 18.39 -20.13
C VAL A 12 -7.63 17.09 -20.90
N PHE A 13 -7.23 17.22 -22.17
CA PHE A 13 -6.79 16.10 -22.99
C PHE A 13 -5.29 15.83 -22.75
N ASP A 14 -4.93 14.62 -22.36
CA ASP A 14 -3.55 14.18 -22.34
C ASP A 14 -3.12 13.64 -23.73
N ARG A 15 -1.81 13.68 -24.00
CA ARG A 15 -1.18 13.38 -25.30
C ARG A 15 -1.40 11.95 -25.85
N CYS A 16 -2.03 11.07 -25.12
CA CYS A 16 -2.29 9.68 -25.55
C CYS A 16 -3.69 9.39 -26.08
N GLY A 17 -4.56 10.38 -26.20
CA GLY A 17 -5.81 10.31 -26.97
C GLY A 17 -6.91 9.38 -26.49
N ASN A 18 -6.78 8.68 -25.35
CA ASN A 18 -7.74 7.65 -24.93
C ASN A 18 -7.96 7.47 -23.41
N CYS A 19 -7.71 8.48 -22.59
CA CYS A 19 -8.09 8.42 -21.17
C CYS A 19 -8.78 9.71 -20.73
N GLU A 20 -10.08 9.64 -20.45
CA GLU A 20 -10.78 10.69 -19.72
C GLU A 20 -10.51 10.55 -18.22
N ILE A 21 -9.77 11.52 -17.66
CA ILE A 21 -9.60 11.60 -16.20
C ILE A 21 -10.68 12.55 -15.69
N HIS A 22 -11.66 12.02 -14.96
CA HIS A 22 -12.60 12.87 -14.25
C HIS A 22 -11.91 13.51 -13.03
N GLY A 23 -11.53 14.77 -13.17
CA GLY A 23 -11.03 15.58 -12.08
C GLY A 23 -12.11 15.79 -11.01
N PHE A 24 -11.85 15.35 -9.80
CA PHE A 24 -12.65 15.66 -8.62
C PHE A 24 -12.38 17.11 -8.21
N ALA A 25 -13.29 18.04 -8.55
CA ALA A 25 -13.25 19.41 -8.05
C ALA A 25 -13.88 19.42 -6.65
N LEU A 26 -13.05 19.70 -5.64
CA LEU A 26 -13.55 19.97 -4.27
C LEU A 26 -14.25 21.33 -4.23
N PRO A 27 -15.41 21.45 -3.58
CA PRO A 27 -16.07 22.74 -3.43
C PRO A 27 -15.29 23.62 -2.44
N VAL A 28 -14.76 24.73 -2.90
CA VAL A 28 -14.22 25.78 -2.04
C VAL A 28 -15.38 26.62 -1.52
N THR A 29 -15.82 26.38 -0.30
CA THR A 29 -16.68 27.31 0.42
C THR A 29 -15.82 28.31 1.19
N GLN A 30 -15.73 29.56 0.71
CA GLN A 30 -15.18 30.65 1.47
C GLN A 30 -16.23 31.14 2.45
N THR A 31 -16.04 30.88 3.72
CA THR A 31 -16.66 31.64 4.81
C THR A 31 -15.67 31.82 5.94
N GLY A 32 -15.26 33.08 6.16
CA GLY A 32 -14.93 33.71 7.46
C GLY A 32 -13.86 33.04 8.32
N ASN A 33 -12.66 33.62 8.30
CA ASN A 33 -11.69 33.69 9.42
C ASN A 33 -11.44 32.39 10.22
N ALA A 34 -11.14 31.29 9.55
CA ALA A 34 -10.54 30.12 10.16
C ALA A 34 -9.06 30.10 9.76
N ARG A 35 -8.18 30.10 10.75
CA ARG A 35 -6.75 29.83 10.63
C ARG A 35 -6.64 28.51 9.88
N ALA A 36 -6.27 28.56 8.60
CA ALA A 36 -6.04 27.36 7.81
C ALA A 36 -4.87 26.61 8.47
N THR A 37 -5.17 25.62 9.28
CA THR A 37 -4.22 24.57 9.62
C THR A 37 -3.97 23.82 8.31
N ILE A 38 -2.79 24.04 7.74
CA ILE A 38 -2.29 23.16 6.66
C ILE A 38 -2.14 21.81 7.33
N GLU A 39 -3.12 20.92 7.16
CA GLU A 39 -2.91 19.49 7.38
C GLU A 39 -1.82 19.09 6.40
N VAL A 40 -0.62 18.88 6.92
CA VAL A 40 0.47 18.26 6.18
C VAL A 40 -0.03 16.84 5.92
N MET A 41 -0.56 16.63 4.70
CA MET A 41 -0.91 15.28 4.26
C MET A 41 0.36 14.44 4.34
N ALA A 42 0.37 13.43 5.21
CA ALA A 42 1.48 12.51 5.32
C ALA A 42 1.74 11.90 3.94
N THR A 43 2.99 11.93 3.49
CA THR A 43 3.37 11.35 2.20
C THR A 43 3.06 9.85 2.24
N PRO A 44 2.27 9.32 1.29
CA PRO A 44 1.93 7.90 1.30
C PRO A 44 3.18 7.03 1.24
N GLN A 45 3.32 6.09 2.18
CA GLN A 45 4.50 5.26 2.30
C GLN A 45 4.27 3.86 1.76
N VAL A 46 5.29 3.24 1.17
CA VAL A 46 5.29 1.81 0.86
C VAL A 46 5.90 1.03 2.02
N LEU A 47 5.11 0.16 2.62
CA LEU A 47 5.58 -0.75 3.67
C LEU A 47 6.31 -1.94 3.05
N ILE A 48 7.57 -2.15 3.44
CA ILE A 48 8.38 -3.29 3.03
C ILE A 48 8.57 -4.20 4.24
N LEU A 49 8.05 -5.41 4.18
CA LEU A 49 8.22 -6.44 5.20
C LEU A 49 9.38 -7.34 4.83
N GLN A 50 10.47 -7.27 5.60
CA GLN A 50 11.70 -8.03 5.39
C GLN A 50 11.86 -9.04 6.53
N HIS A 51 12.03 -10.32 6.23
CA HIS A 51 12.07 -11.39 7.24
C HIS A 51 13.47 -11.66 7.79
N VAL A 52 14.49 -11.50 6.95
CA VAL A 52 15.90 -11.79 7.31
C VAL A 52 16.83 -10.69 6.76
N PRO A 53 17.95 -10.39 7.44
CA PRO A 53 18.80 -9.26 7.06
C PRO A 53 19.45 -9.34 5.67
N TRP A 54 19.62 -10.55 5.14
CA TRP A 54 20.29 -10.78 3.86
C TRP A 54 19.35 -10.80 2.66
N GLU A 55 18.04 -10.96 2.85
CA GLU A 55 17.04 -10.85 1.77
C GLU A 55 16.47 -9.42 1.71
N ARG A 56 17.32 -8.50 1.24
CA ARG A 56 17.00 -7.08 1.13
C ARG A 56 16.14 -6.79 -0.09
N PRO A 57 15.33 -5.71 -0.07
CA PRO A 57 14.48 -5.33 -1.21
C PRO A 57 15.26 -4.89 -2.45
N GLY A 58 16.55 -4.56 -2.33
CA GLY A 58 17.43 -4.27 -3.46
C GLY A 58 16.82 -3.29 -4.45
N ARG A 59 16.71 -3.69 -5.73
CA ARG A 59 16.17 -2.84 -6.81
C ARG A 59 14.71 -2.44 -6.62
N ILE A 60 13.93 -3.18 -5.83
CA ILE A 60 12.55 -2.78 -5.50
C ILE A 60 12.60 -1.48 -4.71
N LEU A 61 13.46 -1.40 -3.69
CA LEU A 61 13.64 -0.20 -2.88
C LEU A 61 14.11 0.99 -3.74
N SER A 62 15.20 0.81 -4.50
CA SER A 62 15.74 1.90 -5.32
C SER A 62 14.74 2.41 -6.36
N ASN A 63 13.97 1.52 -7.00
CA ASN A 63 12.96 1.94 -7.97
C ASN A 63 11.80 2.72 -7.32
N LEU A 64 11.39 2.36 -6.09
CA LEU A 64 10.36 3.10 -5.34
C LEU A 64 10.87 4.50 -4.97
N GLU A 65 12.12 4.60 -4.52
CA GLU A 65 12.78 5.86 -4.18
C GLU A 65 12.96 6.75 -5.43
N ASP A 66 13.39 6.17 -6.57
CA ASP A 66 13.59 6.87 -7.84
C ASP A 66 12.31 7.54 -8.37
N ILE A 67 11.13 6.96 -8.08
CA ILE A 67 9.82 7.54 -8.43
C ILE A 67 9.23 8.41 -7.32
N GLY A 68 10.01 8.71 -6.25
CA GLY A 68 9.64 9.63 -5.20
C GLY A 68 8.67 9.07 -4.15
N LEU A 69 8.56 7.75 -4.03
CA LEU A 69 7.77 7.12 -2.97
C LEU A 69 8.61 6.95 -1.70
N GLU A 70 8.07 7.38 -0.57
CA GLU A 70 8.65 7.07 0.72
C GLU A 70 8.47 5.60 1.05
N THR A 71 9.46 5.00 1.73
CA THR A 71 9.43 3.60 2.11
C THR A 71 9.72 3.42 3.59
N VAL A 72 9.09 2.45 4.21
CA VAL A 72 9.41 1.99 5.57
C VAL A 72 9.65 0.49 5.54
N THR A 73 10.85 0.07 5.96
CA THR A 73 11.20 -1.36 6.03
C THR A 73 11.10 -1.85 7.47
N MET A 74 10.36 -2.93 7.68
CA MET A 74 10.14 -3.52 8.99
C MET A 74 10.39 -5.02 8.98
N ASN A 75 10.88 -5.54 10.11
CA ASN A 75 10.88 -6.97 10.41
C ASN A 75 9.89 -7.23 11.56
N ILE A 76 8.87 -8.02 11.27
CA ILE A 76 7.79 -8.33 12.22
C ILE A 76 7.66 -9.84 12.48
N VAL A 77 8.55 -10.65 11.92
CA VAL A 77 8.43 -12.11 11.87
C VAL A 77 8.17 -12.75 13.23
N ASP A 78 8.82 -12.26 14.29
CA ASP A 78 8.71 -12.77 15.67
C ASP A 78 7.65 -12.03 16.51
N LYS A 79 6.96 -11.04 15.94
CA LYS A 79 6.03 -10.17 16.68
C LYS A 79 4.60 -10.70 16.63
N LYS A 80 4.04 -11.06 17.78
CA LYS A 80 2.60 -11.46 17.88
C LYS A 80 1.64 -10.31 17.57
N LYS A 81 2.02 -9.09 17.96
CA LYS A 81 1.26 -7.85 17.73
C LYS A 81 2.25 -6.80 17.22
N PRO A 82 2.57 -6.81 15.92
CA PRO A 82 3.46 -5.79 15.36
C PRO A 82 2.76 -4.43 15.37
N ASP A 83 3.54 -3.40 15.69
CA ASP A 83 3.15 -2.00 15.52
C ASP A 83 3.41 -1.63 14.05
N LEU A 84 2.35 -1.64 13.26
CA LEU A 84 2.40 -1.33 11.83
C LEU A 84 1.94 0.11 11.60
N PRO A 85 2.45 0.78 10.55
CA PRO A 85 1.90 2.06 10.11
C PRO A 85 0.40 1.97 9.85
N ASP A 86 -0.30 3.10 9.93
CA ASP A 86 -1.74 3.14 9.59
C ASP A 86 -1.94 2.63 8.16
N PHE A 87 -2.82 1.65 8.03
CA PHE A 87 -3.08 1.03 6.73
C PHE A 87 -3.63 2.04 5.71
N GLY A 88 -4.37 3.04 6.17
CA GLY A 88 -4.90 4.11 5.32
C GLY A 88 -3.81 4.95 4.66
N GLU A 89 -2.71 5.18 5.35
CA GLU A 89 -1.57 6.00 4.91
C GLU A 89 -0.61 5.24 3.99
N LEU A 90 -0.74 3.91 3.87
CA LEU A 90 0.12 3.13 2.99
C LEU A 90 -0.25 3.33 1.51
N ALA A 91 0.74 3.64 0.69
CA ALA A 91 0.65 3.64 -0.78
C ALA A 91 0.64 2.21 -1.35
N GLY A 92 1.30 1.27 -0.66
CA GLY A 92 1.39 -0.12 -1.06
C GLY A 92 2.14 -0.98 -0.05
N VAL A 93 2.21 -2.27 -0.30
CA VAL A 93 2.88 -3.24 0.56
C VAL A 93 3.80 -4.15 -0.26
N VAL A 94 5.02 -4.36 0.21
CA VAL A 94 5.97 -5.34 -0.34
C VAL A 94 6.28 -6.35 0.74
N ILE A 95 6.10 -7.64 0.46
CA ILE A 95 6.46 -8.74 1.35
C ILE A 95 7.62 -9.50 0.72
N MET A 96 8.77 -9.47 1.39
CA MET A 96 10.02 -10.04 0.89
C MET A 96 10.08 -11.56 1.07
N GLY A 97 11.18 -12.15 0.62
CA GLY A 97 11.51 -13.54 0.81
C GLY A 97 11.94 -13.88 2.25
N GLY A 98 12.13 -15.17 2.49
CA GLY A 98 12.60 -15.70 3.76
C GLY A 98 12.65 -17.22 3.77
N PRO A 99 13.43 -17.82 4.69
CA PRO A 99 13.57 -19.27 4.79
C PRO A 99 12.42 -19.96 5.56
N MET A 100 11.40 -19.21 6.00
CA MET A 100 10.27 -19.70 6.76
C MET A 100 9.24 -20.38 5.86
N GLY A 101 8.45 -21.31 6.40
CA GLY A 101 7.22 -21.76 5.74
C GLY A 101 6.12 -20.70 5.91
N ALA A 102 5.38 -20.42 4.85
CA ALA A 102 4.34 -19.37 4.86
C ALA A 102 3.20 -19.62 5.87
N LEU A 103 3.07 -20.83 6.38
CA LEU A 103 2.05 -21.24 7.37
C LEU A 103 2.64 -21.53 8.77
N ASP A 104 3.92 -21.27 8.99
CA ASP A 104 4.62 -21.53 10.26
C ASP A 104 4.28 -20.49 11.34
N TYR A 105 2.99 -20.21 11.51
CA TYR A 105 2.48 -19.16 12.41
C TYR A 105 2.82 -19.36 13.88
N ASP A 106 2.99 -20.60 14.32
CA ASP A 106 3.33 -20.93 15.71
C ASP A 106 4.77 -20.52 16.03
N LYS A 107 5.67 -20.72 15.07
CA LYS A 107 7.08 -20.37 15.19
C LYS A 107 7.34 -18.90 14.85
N TYR A 108 6.62 -18.37 13.87
CA TYR A 108 6.77 -17.03 13.34
C TYR A 108 5.44 -16.28 13.35
N PRO A 109 5.00 -15.78 14.51
CA PRO A 109 3.66 -15.23 14.68
C PRO A 109 3.37 -13.98 13.83
N GLY A 110 4.41 -13.25 13.41
CA GLY A 110 4.29 -12.11 12.53
C GLY A 110 3.73 -12.45 11.15
N LEU A 111 4.00 -13.65 10.63
CA LEU A 111 3.44 -14.11 9.34
C LEU A 111 1.91 -14.10 9.33
N LYS A 112 1.27 -14.27 10.49
CA LYS A 112 -0.18 -14.16 10.62
C LYS A 112 -0.67 -12.72 10.43
N ALA A 113 0.10 -11.74 10.89
CA ALA A 113 -0.19 -10.33 10.67
C ALA A 113 0.00 -9.97 9.19
N GLU A 114 1.04 -10.48 8.55
CA GLU A 114 1.29 -10.29 7.11
C GLU A 114 0.17 -10.88 6.24
N ALA A 115 -0.31 -12.08 6.56
CA ALA A 115 -1.44 -12.69 5.87
C ALA A 115 -2.74 -11.86 6.03
N LYS A 116 -2.96 -11.22 7.19
CA LYS A 116 -4.08 -10.28 7.38
C LYS A 116 -3.91 -9.02 6.56
N LEU A 117 -2.70 -8.46 6.56
CA LEU A 117 -2.37 -7.27 5.80
C LEU A 117 -2.54 -7.52 4.29
N ALA A 118 -2.10 -8.68 3.79
CA ALA A 118 -2.29 -9.08 2.40
C ALA A 118 -3.78 -9.12 2.00
N ARG A 119 -4.63 -9.73 2.82
CA ARG A 119 -6.08 -9.72 2.59
C ARG A 119 -6.67 -8.33 2.57
N ALA A 120 -6.27 -7.48 3.51
CA ALA A 120 -6.75 -6.09 3.59
C ALA A 120 -6.32 -5.29 2.36
N ALA A 121 -5.07 -5.44 1.91
CA ALA A 121 -4.55 -4.77 0.71
C ALA A 121 -5.36 -5.13 -0.54
N VAL A 122 -5.57 -6.42 -0.78
CA VAL A 122 -6.36 -6.88 -1.94
C VAL A 122 -7.81 -6.41 -1.84
N ALA A 123 -8.44 -6.53 -0.66
CA ALA A 123 -9.84 -6.12 -0.48
C ALA A 123 -10.07 -4.61 -0.69
N SER A 124 -9.06 -3.78 -0.42
CA SER A 124 -9.12 -2.32 -0.59
C SER A 124 -8.58 -1.84 -1.96
N GLY A 125 -8.10 -2.76 -2.82
CA GLY A 125 -7.45 -2.40 -4.08
C GLY A 125 -6.07 -1.76 -3.91
N LYS A 126 -5.45 -1.87 -2.72
CA LYS A 126 -4.10 -1.34 -2.46
C LYS A 126 -3.04 -2.23 -3.12
N PRO A 127 -2.06 -1.65 -3.84
CA PRO A 127 -0.98 -2.41 -4.46
C PRO A 127 -0.24 -3.29 -3.46
N ILE A 128 -0.01 -4.55 -3.83
CA ILE A 128 0.76 -5.50 -3.02
C ILE A 128 1.67 -6.35 -3.91
N LEU A 129 2.92 -6.51 -3.48
CA LEU A 129 3.93 -7.33 -4.15
C LEU A 129 4.50 -8.36 -3.17
N GLY A 130 4.58 -9.61 -3.58
CA GLY A 130 5.24 -10.68 -2.81
C GLY A 130 6.41 -11.29 -3.56
N VAL A 131 7.53 -11.46 -2.89
CA VAL A 131 8.73 -12.11 -3.42
C VAL A 131 8.95 -13.42 -2.68
N CYS A 132 9.06 -14.55 -3.40
CA CYS A 132 9.32 -15.88 -2.84
C CYS A 132 8.36 -16.22 -1.68
N LEU A 133 8.82 -16.20 -0.42
CA LEU A 133 7.96 -16.40 0.76
C LEU A 133 6.77 -15.42 0.77
N GLY A 134 7.01 -14.15 0.46
CA GLY A 134 5.94 -13.14 0.39
C GLY A 134 4.86 -13.48 -0.62
N HIS A 135 5.23 -14.03 -1.79
CA HIS A 135 4.26 -14.54 -2.76
C HIS A 135 3.42 -15.69 -2.18
N GLN A 136 4.07 -16.62 -1.45
CA GLN A 136 3.37 -17.73 -0.80
C GLN A 136 2.41 -17.25 0.30
N ILE A 137 2.82 -16.26 1.09
CA ILE A 137 1.96 -15.63 2.11
C ILE A 137 0.72 -14.99 1.46
N ILE A 138 0.90 -14.22 0.39
CA ILE A 138 -0.22 -13.60 -0.34
C ILE A 138 -1.14 -14.68 -0.91
N ALA A 139 -0.59 -15.68 -1.60
CA ALA A 139 -1.38 -16.75 -2.20
C ALA A 139 -2.22 -17.50 -1.15
N THR A 140 -1.60 -17.91 -0.03
CA THR A 140 -2.31 -18.61 1.05
C THR A 140 -3.31 -17.72 1.77
N ALA A 141 -2.99 -16.44 1.95
CA ALA A 141 -3.93 -15.47 2.52
C ALA A 141 -5.20 -15.31 1.68
N LEU A 142 -5.10 -15.51 0.37
CA LEU A 142 -6.22 -15.46 -0.58
C LEU A 142 -6.90 -16.82 -0.81
N GLY A 143 -6.50 -17.85 -0.05
CA GLY A 143 -7.14 -19.17 -0.08
C GLY A 143 -6.47 -20.21 -0.98
N ALA A 144 -5.31 -19.90 -1.58
CA ALA A 144 -4.56 -20.88 -2.35
C ALA A 144 -3.93 -21.95 -1.43
N GLN A 145 -3.77 -23.15 -1.97
CA GLN A 145 -3.04 -24.23 -1.30
C GLN A 145 -1.59 -24.29 -1.80
N LEU A 146 -0.65 -24.31 -0.85
CA LEU A 146 0.75 -24.59 -1.17
C LEU A 146 0.93 -26.10 -1.38
N ARG A 147 1.58 -26.46 -2.47
CA ARG A 147 2.02 -27.82 -2.75
C ARG A 147 3.53 -27.84 -2.88
N LYS A 148 4.16 -28.87 -2.30
CA LYS A 148 5.56 -29.12 -2.53
C LYS A 148 5.71 -29.58 -3.98
N GLY A 149 6.63 -28.98 -4.71
CA GLY A 149 7.00 -29.47 -6.05
C GLY A 149 7.68 -30.84 -5.95
N ASP A 150 7.54 -31.63 -6.99
CA ASP A 150 8.23 -32.92 -7.14
C ASP A 150 9.72 -32.69 -7.40
#